data_d6301d02c7915d1a7ffa62ea606e7aec
#
_entry.id   d6301d02c7915d1a7ffa62ea606e7aec
#
_cell.length_a   1.000
_cell.length_b   1.000
_cell.length_c   1.000
_cell.angle_alpha   90.00
_cell.angle_beta   90.00
_cell.angle_gamma   90.00
#
_symmetry.space_group_name_H-M   'P 1'
#
loop_
_entity.id
_entity.type
_entity.pdbx_description
1 polymer ?
#
loop_
_entity_poly.entity_id
_entity_poly.type
_entity_poly.pdbx_seq_one_letter_code
_entity_poly.pdbx_strand_id
1 'polypeptide(L)'
;MYKKPTNNYLLACVIGLSIGFSSVVLAKNPNMAVSKRDSNSDGKVSLDEWDKPAFIFDKIDFNGDGFLTASEFAKKWGIPMPGESATERSVDEAGVLDESNIIIADVHMHPHPDNHPIDQLTWMNRNGVMWAGSGSMSRHAIEHYARVMKNRFIPFGAQGAMHQIYNQYGVSGVENNQNQLFESMLSDLDSQFENSEIKGVGELFINNRTTNPKHSMRRKTRVDAQSYKDLLDLVARYGGVLSVHVQWDDDSIEQLQALANHNPEGNIIWAHCGNDGSASEVREMLQNHDNLYCDLAARHRPKLNDWVINKRPRAQIFTAYSLDSTWKNLIEDMPDRFMVGTDTKTQSHYDQGINTIRNGLLANLSSDTAEKVAYKNAQKLLNLK
;
A
#
# COMPACT_ATOMS: atom_id res chain seq x y z
N MET A 1 -54.78 40.16 72.50
CA MET A 1 -55.45 39.90 71.20
C MET A 1 -54.53 40.44 70.08
N TYR A 2 -53.97 39.62 69.34
CA TYR A 2 -52.93 39.98 68.35
C TYR A 2 -53.57 40.37 67.01
N LYS A 3 -53.20 41.57 66.50
CA LYS A 3 -53.49 41.99 65.13
C LYS A 3 -52.38 41.51 64.21
N LYS A 4 -52.75 40.84 63.10
CA LYS A 4 -51.88 40.51 62.02
C LYS A 4 -51.61 41.70 61.10
N PRO A 5 -50.38 41.91 60.59
CA PRO A 5 -50.14 42.91 59.61
C PRO A 5 -50.39 42.33 58.17
N THR A 6 -50.94 43.16 57.33
CA THR A 6 -51.17 42.94 55.90
C THR A 6 -49.86 43.19 55.14
N ASN A 7 -49.38 42.15 54.41
CA ASN A 7 -48.23 42.30 53.51
C ASN A 7 -48.72 42.75 52.11
N ASN A 8 -48.29 43.91 51.69
CA ASN A 8 -48.34 44.39 50.32
C ASN A 8 -47.16 43.86 49.57
N TYR A 9 -47.40 42.98 48.56
CA TYR A 9 -46.36 42.56 47.63
C TYR A 9 -46.21 43.59 46.51
N LEU A 10 -45.07 44.29 46.47
CA LEU A 10 -44.62 44.99 45.30
C LEU A 10 -44.06 44.00 44.30
N LEU A 11 -44.64 43.95 43.10
CA LEU A 11 -44.19 43.19 41.98
C LEU A 11 -43.03 43.93 41.33
N ALA A 12 -41.78 43.55 41.62
CA ALA A 12 -40.61 44.03 40.92
C ALA A 12 -40.41 43.22 39.63
N CYS A 13 -40.65 43.83 38.48
CA CYS A 13 -40.24 43.28 37.18
C CYS A 13 -38.71 43.33 37.08
N VAL A 14 -38.07 42.16 37.25
CA VAL A 14 -36.65 41.98 36.89
C VAL A 14 -36.58 41.70 35.42
N ILE A 15 -36.18 42.70 34.62
CA ILE A 15 -35.79 42.49 33.22
C ILE A 15 -34.41 41.83 33.26
N GLY A 16 -34.41 40.49 33.08
CA GLY A 16 -33.21 39.73 32.91
C GLY A 16 -32.63 39.98 31.52
N LEU A 17 -31.58 40.81 31.42
CA LEU A 17 -30.72 40.82 30.25
C LEU A 17 -29.96 39.50 30.21
N SER A 18 -30.40 38.55 29.42
CA SER A 18 -29.63 37.36 29.04
C SER A 18 -28.55 37.80 28.04
N ILE A 19 -27.37 38.10 28.56
CA ILE A 19 -26.16 38.20 27.73
C ILE A 19 -25.85 36.78 27.24
N GLY A 20 -26.32 36.48 26.04
CA GLY A 20 -25.93 35.26 25.32
C GLY A 20 -24.43 35.35 25.02
N PHE A 21 -23.62 34.63 25.80
CA PHE A 21 -22.28 34.32 25.39
C PHE A 21 -22.40 33.36 24.19
N SER A 22 -22.46 33.91 22.97
CA SER A 22 -22.12 33.16 21.78
C SER A 22 -20.67 32.75 21.89
N SER A 23 -20.40 31.54 22.32
CA SER A 23 -19.10 30.92 22.13
C SER A 23 -18.85 30.93 20.62
N VAL A 24 -18.05 31.90 20.15
CA VAL A 24 -17.47 31.84 18.81
C VAL A 24 -16.58 30.63 18.82
N VAL A 25 -17.11 29.49 18.34
CA VAL A 25 -16.30 28.36 17.94
C VAL A 25 -15.46 28.92 16.79
N LEU A 26 -14.21 29.25 17.08
CA LEU A 26 -13.23 29.62 16.05
C LEU A 26 -13.22 28.45 15.05
N ALA A 27 -13.82 28.67 13.88
CA ALA A 27 -13.85 27.68 12.82
C ALA A 27 -12.40 27.26 12.55
N LYS A 28 -12.17 25.94 12.58
CA LYS A 28 -10.87 25.38 12.24
C LYS A 28 -10.51 25.85 10.83
N ASN A 29 -9.37 26.51 10.66
CA ASN A 29 -8.89 26.97 9.36
C ASN A 29 -7.63 26.20 8.97
N PRO A 30 -7.69 25.34 7.94
CA PRO A 30 -6.57 24.51 7.51
C PRO A 30 -5.32 25.32 7.13
N ASN A 31 -5.47 26.43 6.40
CA ASN A 31 -4.35 27.28 6.02
C ASN A 31 -3.67 27.92 7.25
N MET A 32 -4.45 28.34 8.26
CA MET A 32 -3.89 28.82 9.51
C MET A 32 -3.20 27.72 10.32
N ALA A 33 -3.61 26.48 10.18
CA ALA A 33 -2.95 25.37 10.86
C ALA A 33 -1.54 25.12 10.29
N VAL A 34 -1.38 25.25 8.99
CA VAL A 34 -0.08 25.22 8.31
C VAL A 34 0.72 26.47 8.69
N SER A 35 0.22 27.67 8.39
CA SER A 35 0.99 28.92 8.55
C SER A 35 1.48 29.20 9.97
N LYS A 36 0.86 28.61 10.99
CA LYS A 36 1.32 28.70 12.39
C LYS A 36 2.56 27.85 12.70
N ARG A 37 2.85 26.87 11.87
CA ARG A 37 3.91 25.86 12.11
C ARG A 37 4.99 25.88 11.04
N ASP A 38 4.63 26.27 9.83
CA ASP A 38 5.51 26.41 8.68
C ASP A 38 6.50 27.55 8.93
N SER A 39 7.63 27.23 9.54
CA SER A 39 8.65 28.18 9.94
C SER A 39 9.58 28.56 8.79
N ASN A 40 9.68 27.71 7.78
CA ASN A 40 10.50 27.91 6.58
C ASN A 40 9.71 28.53 5.41
N SER A 41 8.38 28.67 5.56
CA SER A 41 7.45 29.24 4.58
C SER A 41 7.41 28.49 3.24
N ASP A 42 7.55 27.16 3.28
CA ASP A 42 7.45 26.29 2.10
C ASP A 42 6.01 25.79 1.81
N GLY A 43 5.04 26.24 2.61
CA GLY A 43 3.60 25.95 2.44
C GLY A 43 3.14 24.63 3.06
N LYS A 44 3.97 23.97 3.84
CA LYS A 44 3.69 22.71 4.51
C LYS A 44 4.40 22.64 5.86
N VAL A 45 4.09 21.63 6.68
CA VAL A 45 4.67 21.47 8.01
C VAL A 45 5.41 20.14 8.05
N SER A 46 6.72 20.16 8.23
CA SER A 46 7.55 18.98 8.47
C SER A 46 7.42 18.48 9.91
N LEU A 47 7.91 17.28 10.19
CA LEU A 47 7.93 16.75 11.55
C LEU A 47 8.78 17.60 12.50
N ASP A 48 9.85 18.25 12.01
CA ASP A 48 10.72 19.12 12.80
C ASP A 48 10.00 20.45 13.18
N GLU A 49 9.00 20.87 12.42
CA GLU A 49 8.17 22.04 12.67
C GLU A 49 6.92 21.72 13.51
N TRP A 50 6.68 20.41 13.76
CA TRP A 50 5.50 19.95 14.45
C TRP A 50 5.62 20.12 15.98
N ASP A 51 4.70 20.87 16.58
CA ASP A 51 4.68 21.24 18.00
C ASP A 51 3.93 20.25 18.93
N LYS A 52 3.56 19.07 18.41
CA LYS A 52 2.78 18.05 19.14
C LYS A 52 3.44 16.67 18.98
N PRO A 53 2.98 15.67 19.79
CA PRO A 53 3.50 14.30 19.64
C PRO A 53 3.42 13.78 18.20
N ALA A 54 4.46 13.07 17.75
CA ALA A 54 4.59 12.55 16.39
C ALA A 54 3.38 11.69 15.94
N PHE A 55 2.80 10.91 16.85
CA PHE A 55 1.62 10.09 16.53
C PHE A 55 0.38 10.91 16.10
N ILE A 56 0.33 12.21 16.43
CA ILE A 56 -0.73 13.10 15.96
C ILE A 56 -0.41 13.61 14.55
N PHE A 57 0.87 13.82 14.24
CA PHE A 57 1.34 14.14 12.90
C PHE A 57 0.93 13.03 11.93
N ASP A 58 1.27 11.78 12.27
CA ASP A 58 0.97 10.59 11.46
C ASP A 58 -0.54 10.38 11.21
N LYS A 59 -1.39 10.85 12.14
CA LYS A 59 -2.85 10.83 11.96
C LYS A 59 -3.39 11.91 11.02
N ILE A 60 -2.57 12.84 10.61
CA ILE A 60 -2.91 13.97 9.74
C ILE A 60 -2.20 13.82 8.39
N ASP A 61 -0.99 13.30 8.39
CA ASP A 61 -0.22 12.94 7.19
C ASP A 61 -0.87 11.74 6.49
N PHE A 62 -1.92 12.02 5.71
CA PHE A 62 -2.71 10.98 5.04
C PHE A 62 -2.01 10.37 3.83
N ASN A 63 -1.04 11.07 3.26
CA ASN A 63 -0.30 10.61 2.11
C ASN A 63 1.05 9.95 2.47
N GLY A 64 1.48 10.10 3.74
CA GLY A 64 2.72 9.52 4.26
C GLY A 64 3.99 10.17 3.66
N ASP A 65 3.90 11.41 3.17
CA ASP A 65 5.04 12.09 2.54
C ASP A 65 5.97 12.78 3.55
N GLY A 66 5.60 12.79 4.83
CA GLY A 66 6.36 13.39 5.92
C GLY A 66 6.13 14.90 6.07
N PHE A 67 5.07 15.43 5.44
CA PHE A 67 4.65 16.82 5.55
C PHE A 67 3.15 16.92 5.81
N LEU A 68 2.71 17.96 6.53
CA LEU A 68 1.29 18.26 6.69
C LEU A 68 0.93 19.48 5.85
N THR A 69 -0.07 19.33 5.01
CA THR A 69 -0.62 20.37 4.14
C THR A 69 -1.96 20.90 4.64
N ALA A 70 -2.42 22.02 4.11
CA ALA A 70 -3.76 22.53 4.39
C ALA A 70 -4.86 21.55 3.97
N SER A 71 -4.65 20.79 2.91
CA SER A 71 -5.56 19.75 2.45
C SER A 71 -5.72 18.64 3.48
N GLU A 72 -4.63 18.18 4.09
CA GLU A 72 -4.64 17.15 5.13
C GLU A 72 -5.29 17.62 6.42
N PHE A 73 -5.05 18.86 6.83
CA PHE A 73 -5.78 19.46 7.95
C PHE A 73 -7.28 19.59 7.66
N ALA A 74 -7.66 20.01 6.45
CA ALA A 74 -9.05 20.08 6.02
C ALA A 74 -9.73 18.72 6.11
N LYS A 75 -9.09 17.71 5.54
CA LYS A 75 -9.54 16.32 5.56
C LYS A 75 -9.68 15.80 6.99
N LYS A 76 -8.67 16.00 7.83
CA LYS A 76 -8.71 15.64 9.26
C LYS A 76 -9.88 16.24 10.02
N TRP A 77 -10.31 17.44 9.62
CA TRP A 77 -11.39 18.15 10.28
C TRP A 77 -12.75 18.03 9.58
N GLY A 78 -12.81 17.34 8.44
CA GLY A 78 -14.02 17.21 7.62
C GLY A 78 -14.44 18.56 7.01
N ILE A 79 -13.48 19.42 6.65
CA ILE A 79 -13.72 20.74 6.06
C ILE A 79 -13.50 20.61 4.55
N PRO A 80 -14.50 20.93 3.70
CA PRO A 80 -14.29 21.00 2.26
C PRO A 80 -13.28 22.09 1.90
N MET A 81 -12.28 21.79 1.08
CA MET A 81 -11.36 22.80 0.55
C MET A 81 -11.99 23.55 -0.63
N PRO A 82 -11.75 24.88 -0.76
CA PRO A 82 -12.18 25.62 -1.94
C PRO A 82 -11.52 25.02 -3.19
N GLY A 83 -12.31 24.49 -4.10
CA GLY A 83 -11.86 23.77 -5.28
C GLY A 83 -12.12 22.27 -5.26
N GLU A 84 -12.30 21.66 -4.09
CA GLU A 84 -12.91 20.33 -3.93
C GLU A 84 -14.45 20.48 -3.89
N SER A 85 -15.04 20.97 -4.97
CA SER A 85 -16.38 20.54 -5.30
C SER A 85 -16.24 19.05 -5.61
N ALA A 86 -16.52 18.24 -4.59
CA ALA A 86 -16.74 16.83 -4.80
C ALA A 86 -18.02 16.66 -5.62
N THR A 87 -17.94 16.91 -6.89
CA THR A 87 -18.73 16.14 -7.84
C THR A 87 -18.26 14.72 -7.57
N GLU A 88 -19.09 13.94 -6.87
CA GLU A 88 -18.87 12.49 -6.75
C GLU A 88 -18.73 11.97 -8.16
N ARG A 89 -17.47 11.71 -8.57
CA ARG A 89 -17.19 11.13 -9.88
C ARG A 89 -17.85 9.77 -9.93
N SER A 90 -18.59 9.52 -11.00
CA SER A 90 -19.26 8.25 -11.21
C SER A 90 -18.26 7.20 -11.69
N VAL A 91 -18.43 5.95 -11.24
CA VAL A 91 -17.69 4.79 -11.78
C VAL A 91 -17.93 4.63 -13.28
N ASP A 92 -19.06 5.10 -13.81
CA ASP A 92 -19.39 5.08 -15.23
C ASP A 92 -18.43 5.94 -16.08
N GLU A 93 -17.79 6.96 -15.49
CA GLU A 93 -16.75 7.77 -16.15
C GLU A 93 -15.50 6.95 -16.50
N ALA A 94 -15.28 5.82 -15.82
CA ALA A 94 -14.14 4.96 -16.09
C ALA A 94 -14.22 4.19 -17.42
N GLY A 95 -15.38 4.22 -18.10
CA GLY A 95 -15.63 3.47 -19.33
C GLY A 95 -15.78 1.97 -19.10
N VAL A 96 -15.73 1.21 -20.20
CA VAL A 96 -15.93 -0.25 -20.18
C VAL A 96 -14.57 -0.96 -20.25
N LEU A 97 -14.48 -2.12 -19.58
CA LEU A 97 -13.29 -2.97 -19.64
C LEU A 97 -13.06 -3.47 -21.07
N ASP A 98 -11.83 -3.32 -21.58
CA ASP A 98 -11.40 -3.91 -22.85
C ASP A 98 -11.07 -5.40 -22.66
N GLU A 99 -11.97 -6.26 -23.10
CA GLU A 99 -11.84 -7.73 -23.07
C GLU A 99 -11.35 -8.31 -24.41
N SER A 100 -10.88 -7.49 -25.33
CA SER A 100 -10.38 -7.94 -26.63
C SER A 100 -9.10 -8.80 -26.53
N ASN A 101 -8.43 -8.79 -25.39
CA ASN A 101 -7.22 -9.53 -25.08
C ASN A 101 -7.40 -10.33 -23.79
N ILE A 102 -6.39 -11.17 -23.46
CA ILE A 102 -6.31 -11.84 -22.15
C ILE A 102 -6.43 -10.77 -21.04
N ILE A 103 -7.39 -10.95 -20.14
CA ILE A 103 -7.53 -10.06 -18.98
C ILE A 103 -6.32 -10.17 -18.06
N ILE A 104 -6.05 -9.14 -17.30
CA ILE A 104 -4.90 -9.08 -16.38
C ILE A 104 -5.38 -8.88 -14.94
N ALA A 105 -4.70 -9.55 -14.00
CA ALA A 105 -4.68 -9.21 -12.59
C ALA A 105 -3.31 -8.59 -12.23
N ASP A 106 -3.26 -7.29 -12.06
CA ASP A 106 -2.07 -6.55 -11.65
C ASP A 106 -1.93 -6.65 -10.12
N VAL A 107 -1.15 -7.63 -9.64
CA VAL A 107 -1.00 -7.88 -8.19
C VAL A 107 -0.02 -6.92 -7.52
N HIS A 108 0.55 -5.96 -8.26
CA HIS A 108 1.56 -5.05 -7.75
C HIS A 108 1.36 -3.62 -8.30
N MET A 109 0.18 -3.07 -8.04
CA MET A 109 -0.14 -1.67 -8.29
C MET A 109 -0.35 -0.96 -6.96
N HIS A 110 0.42 0.09 -6.71
CA HIS A 110 0.32 0.85 -5.46
C HIS A 110 -0.75 1.95 -5.53
N PRO A 111 -1.81 1.87 -4.72
CA PRO A 111 -2.73 2.99 -4.54
C PRO A 111 -1.98 4.24 -4.11
N HIS A 112 -2.20 5.34 -4.81
CA HIS A 112 -1.55 6.60 -4.48
C HIS A 112 -2.59 7.64 -4.05
N PRO A 113 -2.37 8.40 -2.97
CA PRO A 113 -3.35 9.37 -2.45
C PRO A 113 -3.64 10.50 -3.44
N ASP A 114 -2.69 10.83 -4.32
CA ASP A 114 -2.85 11.89 -5.32
C ASP A 114 -3.62 11.43 -6.57
N ASN A 115 -3.84 10.13 -6.74
CA ASN A 115 -4.59 9.58 -7.86
C ASN A 115 -6.02 9.29 -7.43
N HIS A 116 -7.00 9.72 -8.22
CA HIS A 116 -8.37 9.33 -7.97
C HIS A 116 -8.60 7.88 -8.41
N PRO A 117 -9.27 7.02 -7.62
CA PRO A 117 -9.51 5.62 -8.00
C PRO A 117 -10.26 5.43 -9.32
N ILE A 118 -11.10 6.39 -9.73
CA ILE A 118 -11.78 6.36 -11.05
C ILE A 118 -10.77 6.53 -12.20
N ASP A 119 -9.72 7.33 -12.03
CA ASP A 119 -8.65 7.41 -13.03
C ASP A 119 -7.92 6.08 -13.14
N GLN A 120 -7.65 5.42 -12.00
CA GLN A 120 -7.09 4.06 -12.00
C GLN A 120 -8.00 3.06 -12.72
N LEU A 121 -9.31 3.09 -12.47
CA LEU A 121 -10.29 2.25 -13.18
C LEU A 121 -10.27 2.54 -14.69
N THR A 122 -10.17 3.82 -15.08
CA THR A 122 -10.05 4.21 -16.48
C THR A 122 -8.82 3.60 -17.14
N TRP A 123 -7.67 3.65 -16.46
CA TRP A 123 -6.43 3.03 -16.96
C TRP A 123 -6.56 1.51 -17.04
N MET A 124 -7.15 0.88 -16.05
CA MET A 124 -7.42 -0.55 -16.05
C MET A 124 -8.33 -0.96 -17.20
N ASN A 125 -9.45 -0.26 -17.38
CA ASN A 125 -10.47 -0.59 -18.38
C ASN A 125 -9.89 -0.58 -19.80
N ARG A 126 -9.21 0.49 -20.19
CA ARG A 126 -8.61 0.58 -21.53
C ARG A 126 -7.44 -0.37 -21.77
N ASN A 127 -6.83 -0.89 -20.71
CA ASN A 127 -5.72 -1.82 -20.77
C ASN A 127 -6.14 -3.29 -20.54
N GLY A 128 -7.43 -3.58 -20.37
CA GLY A 128 -7.95 -4.94 -20.13
C GLY A 128 -7.48 -5.52 -18.80
N VAL A 129 -7.33 -4.68 -17.76
CA VAL A 129 -6.95 -5.11 -16.41
C VAL A 129 -8.21 -5.24 -15.57
N MET A 130 -8.55 -6.47 -15.18
CA MET A 130 -9.75 -6.75 -14.39
C MET A 130 -9.54 -6.42 -12.91
N TRP A 131 -8.43 -6.81 -12.32
CA TRP A 131 -8.09 -6.57 -10.93
C TRP A 131 -6.74 -5.89 -10.81
N ALA A 132 -6.62 -4.97 -9.86
CA ALA A 132 -5.35 -4.34 -9.55
C ALA A 132 -5.25 -3.96 -8.06
N GLY A 133 -4.06 -4.06 -7.51
CA GLY A 133 -3.78 -3.59 -6.17
C GLY A 133 -2.50 -4.16 -5.58
N SER A 134 -2.23 -3.70 -4.41
CA SER A 134 -1.18 -4.09 -3.47
C SER A 134 -1.35 -3.23 -2.21
N GLY A 135 -0.27 -3.11 -1.40
CA GLY A 135 -0.21 -2.18 -0.29
C GLY A 135 0.02 -0.72 -0.70
N SER A 136 -0.09 0.15 0.26
CA SER A 136 0.24 1.57 0.15
C SER A 136 0.82 2.08 1.46
N MET A 137 1.64 3.12 1.38
CA MET A 137 2.07 3.89 2.54
C MET A 137 0.90 4.61 3.22
N SER A 138 -0.18 4.86 2.49
CA SER A 138 -1.38 5.52 2.96
C SER A 138 -2.53 4.54 3.15
N ARG A 139 -2.89 4.24 4.41
CA ARG A 139 -4.10 3.47 4.73
C ARG A 139 -5.36 4.09 4.10
N HIS A 140 -5.45 5.41 4.12
CA HIS A 140 -6.57 6.12 3.52
C HIS A 140 -6.68 5.87 2.00
N ALA A 141 -5.55 5.77 1.28
CA ALA A 141 -5.58 5.40 -0.14
C ALA A 141 -6.16 4.00 -0.33
N ILE A 142 -5.76 3.01 0.50
CA ILE A 142 -6.33 1.66 0.47
C ILE A 142 -7.86 1.70 0.66
N GLU A 143 -8.34 2.39 1.71
CA GLU A 143 -9.78 2.49 2.00
C GLU A 143 -10.55 3.21 0.87
N HIS A 144 -9.96 4.25 0.28
CA HIS A 144 -10.59 4.99 -0.83
C HIS A 144 -10.68 4.13 -2.08
N TYR A 145 -9.59 3.44 -2.46
CA TYR A 145 -9.59 2.53 -3.60
C TYR A 145 -10.55 1.35 -3.39
N ALA A 146 -10.57 0.74 -2.21
CA ALA A 146 -11.49 -0.34 -1.88
C ALA A 146 -12.97 0.09 -2.01
N ARG A 147 -13.31 1.28 -1.51
CA ARG A 147 -14.68 1.81 -1.59
C ARG A 147 -15.14 2.06 -3.04
N VAL A 148 -14.25 2.59 -3.90
CA VAL A 148 -14.59 2.97 -5.28
C VAL A 148 -14.47 1.78 -6.22
N MET A 149 -13.36 1.03 -6.18
CA MET A 149 -13.08 -0.07 -7.11
C MET A 149 -13.74 -1.39 -6.69
N LYS A 150 -14.15 -1.51 -5.42
CA LYS A 150 -14.85 -2.69 -4.88
C LYS A 150 -14.09 -3.99 -5.15
N ASN A 151 -14.77 -4.98 -5.77
CA ASN A 151 -14.20 -6.30 -6.09
C ASN A 151 -13.08 -6.28 -7.14
N ARG A 152 -12.82 -5.14 -7.78
CA ARG A 152 -11.69 -4.97 -8.72
C ARG A 152 -10.41 -4.52 -8.04
N PHE A 153 -10.47 -4.11 -6.78
CA PHE A 153 -9.31 -3.77 -6.00
C PHE A 153 -8.76 -4.96 -5.21
N ILE A 154 -7.45 -5.09 -5.15
CA ILE A 154 -6.74 -6.12 -4.37
C ILE A 154 -6.07 -5.40 -3.18
N PRO A 155 -6.75 -5.24 -2.04
CA PRO A 155 -6.23 -4.49 -0.91
C PRO A 155 -5.24 -5.32 -0.07
N PHE A 156 -4.05 -4.74 0.20
CA PHE A 156 -3.09 -5.27 1.16
C PHE A 156 -2.86 -4.26 2.28
N GLY A 157 -2.70 -4.76 3.51
CA GLY A 157 -2.45 -3.96 4.70
C GLY A 157 -0.96 -3.84 5.07
N ALA A 158 -0.67 -3.16 6.17
CA ALA A 158 0.59 -3.06 6.88
C ALA A 158 1.74 -2.26 6.25
N GLN A 159 1.81 -2.02 4.95
CA GLN A 159 2.97 -1.37 4.32
C GLN A 159 3.34 -0.04 5.00
N GLY A 160 2.37 0.87 5.18
CA GLY A 160 2.58 2.15 5.87
C GLY A 160 2.92 1.99 7.36
N ALA A 161 2.23 1.09 8.07
CA ALA A 161 2.48 0.86 9.49
C ALA A 161 3.88 0.30 9.75
N MET A 162 4.34 -0.68 8.94
CA MET A 162 5.71 -1.21 9.03
C MET A 162 6.75 -0.15 8.68
N HIS A 163 6.43 0.76 7.75
CA HIS A 163 7.30 1.90 7.45
C HIS A 163 7.40 2.86 8.65
N GLN A 164 6.31 3.16 9.34
CA GLN A 164 6.31 3.96 10.56
C GLN A 164 7.14 3.31 11.68
N ILE A 165 6.95 2.00 11.91
CA ILE A 165 7.74 1.26 12.90
C ILE A 165 9.24 1.39 12.59
N TYR A 166 9.62 1.22 11.32
CA TYR A 166 11.01 1.39 10.91
C TYR A 166 11.54 2.82 11.13
N ASN A 167 10.77 3.83 10.78
CA ASN A 167 11.19 5.23 10.96
C ASN A 167 11.32 5.60 12.44
N GLN A 168 10.48 5.05 13.31
CA GLN A 168 10.50 5.35 14.74
C GLN A 168 11.53 4.55 15.53
N TYR A 169 11.74 3.27 15.19
CA TYR A 169 12.54 2.34 15.99
C TYR A 169 13.69 1.69 15.21
N GLY A 170 13.83 1.99 13.91
CA GLY A 170 14.86 1.40 13.05
C GLY A 170 14.67 -0.10 12.80
N VAL A 171 15.79 -0.76 12.49
CA VAL A 171 15.83 -2.20 12.20
C VAL A 171 15.28 -3.03 13.37
N SER A 172 15.73 -2.73 14.60
CA SER A 172 15.31 -3.49 15.79
C SER A 172 13.81 -3.39 16.06
N GLY A 173 13.17 -2.27 15.74
CA GLY A 173 11.73 -2.11 15.89
C GLY A 173 10.92 -2.96 14.92
N VAL A 174 11.44 -3.15 13.72
CA VAL A 174 10.78 -3.98 12.69
C VAL A 174 11.04 -5.47 12.94
N GLU A 175 12.24 -5.84 13.40
CA GLU A 175 12.59 -7.23 13.68
C GLU A 175 11.99 -7.77 15.00
N ASN A 176 11.66 -6.87 15.91
CA ASN A 176 11.09 -7.22 17.21
C ASN A 176 9.58 -7.01 17.24
N ASN A 177 8.83 -8.09 17.48
CA ASN A 177 7.37 -8.07 17.59
C ASN A 177 6.82 -7.53 18.93
N GLN A 178 7.67 -7.17 19.90
CA GLN A 178 7.27 -6.77 21.26
C GLN A 178 7.05 -5.25 21.43
N ASN A 179 6.91 -4.50 20.36
CA ASN A 179 6.58 -3.08 20.46
C ASN A 179 5.09 -2.81 20.24
N GLN A 180 4.57 -1.83 20.98
CA GLN A 180 3.13 -1.52 21.00
C GLN A 180 2.56 -1.18 19.61
N LEU A 181 3.37 -0.56 18.71
CA LEU A 181 2.91 -0.25 17.36
C LEU A 181 2.72 -1.52 16.52
N PHE A 182 3.62 -2.49 16.68
CA PHE A 182 3.49 -3.77 15.99
C PHE A 182 2.28 -4.56 16.50
N GLU A 183 2.10 -4.64 17.82
CA GLU A 183 0.95 -5.32 18.43
C GLU A 183 -0.38 -4.69 17.98
N SER A 184 -0.45 -3.35 17.98
CA SER A 184 -1.63 -2.62 17.50
C SER A 184 -1.89 -2.86 16.01
N MET A 185 -0.85 -2.86 15.18
CA MET A 185 -0.95 -3.16 13.76
C MET A 185 -1.44 -4.60 13.53
N LEU A 186 -0.89 -5.57 14.25
CA LEU A 186 -1.26 -6.98 14.12
C LEU A 186 -2.74 -7.20 14.47
N SER A 187 -3.21 -6.59 15.56
CA SER A 187 -4.62 -6.62 15.97
C SER A 187 -5.55 -5.96 14.94
N ASP A 188 -5.12 -4.85 14.35
CA ASP A 188 -5.89 -4.15 13.30
C ASP A 188 -5.97 -4.98 12.01
N LEU A 189 -4.87 -5.63 11.61
CA LEU A 189 -4.84 -6.54 10.46
C LEU A 189 -5.73 -7.77 10.67
N ASP A 190 -5.72 -8.34 11.88
CA ASP A 190 -6.59 -9.46 12.24
C ASP A 190 -8.07 -9.10 12.03
N SER A 191 -8.48 -7.94 12.52
CA SER A 191 -9.83 -7.39 12.32
C SER A 191 -10.15 -7.13 10.83
N GLN A 192 -9.20 -6.60 10.06
CA GLN A 192 -9.38 -6.35 8.62
C GLN A 192 -9.57 -7.66 7.84
N PHE A 193 -8.85 -8.72 8.20
CA PHE A 193 -9.05 -10.05 7.60
C PHE A 193 -10.41 -10.66 7.99
N GLU A 194 -10.80 -10.59 9.26
CA GLU A 194 -12.12 -11.05 9.73
C GLU A 194 -13.26 -10.40 8.94
N ASN A 195 -13.14 -9.10 8.68
CA ASN A 195 -14.11 -8.33 7.92
C ASN A 195 -13.96 -8.47 6.39
N SER A 196 -13.00 -9.25 5.90
CA SER A 196 -12.69 -9.39 4.47
C SER A 196 -12.31 -8.06 3.77
N GLU A 197 -11.77 -7.11 4.52
CA GLU A 197 -11.35 -5.80 4.02
C GLU A 197 -10.01 -5.86 3.27
N ILE A 198 -9.16 -6.86 3.59
CA ILE A 198 -7.87 -7.07 2.92
C ILE A 198 -7.71 -8.51 2.44
N LYS A 199 -6.84 -8.70 1.45
CA LYS A 199 -6.47 -9.98 0.85
C LYS A 199 -5.08 -10.45 1.26
N GLY A 200 -4.26 -9.52 1.76
CA GLY A 200 -2.89 -9.80 2.11
C GLY A 200 -2.25 -8.68 2.92
N VAL A 201 -0.98 -8.89 3.22
CA VAL A 201 -0.11 -7.97 3.93
C VAL A 201 1.09 -7.63 3.05
N GLY A 202 1.41 -6.35 2.90
CA GLY A 202 2.56 -5.90 2.10
C GLY A 202 2.20 -4.85 1.05
N GLU A 203 3.08 -4.55 0.13
CA GLU A 203 4.45 -5.04 -0.06
C GLU A 203 5.34 -4.59 1.13
N LEU A 204 6.00 -5.51 1.80
CA LEU A 204 6.89 -5.18 2.91
C LEU A 204 8.33 -5.03 2.41
N PHE A 205 8.93 -3.84 2.63
CA PHE A 205 10.32 -3.56 2.27
C PHE A 205 11.27 -4.18 3.30
N ILE A 206 11.70 -5.42 3.08
CA ILE A 206 12.57 -6.17 3.98
C ILE A 206 14.03 -5.97 3.60
N ASN A 207 14.39 -6.24 2.34
CA ASN A 207 15.69 -5.94 1.77
C ASN A 207 15.51 -5.15 0.48
N ASN A 208 15.63 -3.82 0.57
CA ASN A 208 15.49 -2.88 -0.54
C ASN A 208 16.74 -1.99 -0.63
N ARG A 209 17.91 -2.58 -0.88
CA ARG A 209 19.21 -1.91 -0.86
C ARG A 209 19.64 -1.35 -2.21
N THR A 210 19.04 -1.81 -3.31
CA THR A 210 19.36 -1.33 -4.67
C THR A 210 18.61 -0.05 -5.05
N THR A 211 17.69 0.43 -4.19
CA THR A 211 17.07 1.74 -4.38
C THR A 211 18.05 2.88 -4.06
N ASN A 212 17.71 4.11 -4.47
CA ASN A 212 18.52 5.28 -4.22
C ASN A 212 18.96 5.36 -2.74
N PRO A 213 20.27 5.58 -2.44
CA PRO A 213 20.79 5.68 -1.07
C PRO A 213 20.06 6.64 -0.14
N LYS A 214 19.45 7.68 -0.72
CA LYS A 214 18.66 8.68 0.02
C LYS A 214 17.17 8.32 0.13
N HIS A 215 16.73 7.21 -0.45
CA HIS A 215 15.33 6.82 -0.43
C HIS A 215 14.95 6.31 0.96
N SER A 216 13.86 6.83 1.53
CA SER A 216 13.37 6.46 2.87
C SER A 216 13.06 4.96 3.03
N MET A 217 12.70 4.29 1.93
CA MET A 217 12.42 2.85 1.91
C MET A 217 13.68 1.98 1.75
N ARG A 218 14.89 2.58 1.64
CA ARG A 218 16.12 1.81 1.56
C ARG A 218 16.47 1.21 2.92
N ARG A 219 16.33 -0.09 3.04
CA ARG A 219 16.60 -0.83 4.28
C ARG A 219 17.03 -2.27 4.03
N LYS A 220 17.60 -2.88 5.04
CA LYS A 220 17.77 -4.33 5.17
C LYS A 220 17.44 -4.71 6.61
N THR A 221 16.46 -5.58 6.78
CA THR A 221 16.09 -6.23 8.03
C THR A 221 16.19 -7.74 7.83
N ARG A 222 16.17 -8.53 8.89
CA ARG A 222 16.15 -10.00 8.79
C ARG A 222 14.80 -10.45 8.24
N VAL A 223 14.83 -11.25 7.16
CA VAL A 223 13.59 -11.75 6.54
C VAL A 223 12.87 -12.75 7.43
N ASP A 224 13.61 -13.51 8.24
CA ASP A 224 13.10 -14.49 9.20
C ASP A 224 12.87 -13.92 10.60
N ALA A 225 12.78 -12.59 10.75
CA ALA A 225 12.49 -11.94 12.02
C ALA A 225 11.11 -12.37 12.56
N GLN A 226 10.96 -12.35 13.89
CA GLN A 226 9.72 -12.81 14.53
C GLN A 226 8.49 -12.04 14.05
N SER A 227 8.61 -10.74 13.82
CA SER A 227 7.52 -9.93 13.26
C SER A 227 7.00 -10.42 11.92
N TYR A 228 7.89 -10.83 11.01
CA TYR A 228 7.47 -11.35 9.70
C TYR A 228 6.90 -12.77 9.79
N LYS A 229 7.37 -13.58 10.76
CA LYS A 229 6.78 -14.87 11.09
C LYS A 229 5.36 -14.73 11.62
N ASP A 230 5.14 -13.78 12.54
CA ASP A 230 3.80 -13.48 13.07
C ASP A 230 2.84 -13.00 11.98
N LEU A 231 3.34 -12.19 11.02
CA LEU A 231 2.55 -11.77 9.86
C LEU A 231 2.25 -12.93 8.90
N LEU A 232 3.19 -13.86 8.70
CA LEU A 232 2.97 -15.07 7.90
C LEU A 232 1.93 -15.99 8.55
N ASP A 233 2.00 -16.16 9.89
CA ASP A 233 1.02 -16.92 10.65
C ASP A 233 -0.37 -16.28 10.62
N LEU A 234 -0.43 -14.95 10.64
CA LEU A 234 -1.67 -14.21 10.48
C LEU A 234 -2.30 -14.48 9.11
N VAL A 235 -1.57 -14.28 8.01
CA VAL A 235 -2.13 -14.48 6.67
C VAL A 235 -2.51 -15.93 6.41
N ALA A 236 -1.78 -16.90 6.98
CA ALA A 236 -2.09 -18.32 6.88
C ALA A 236 -3.48 -18.64 7.49
N ARG A 237 -3.81 -18.05 8.65
CA ARG A 237 -5.12 -18.26 9.31
C ARG A 237 -6.31 -17.87 8.44
N TYR A 238 -6.14 -16.90 7.56
CA TYR A 238 -7.21 -16.36 6.71
C TYR A 238 -7.10 -16.79 5.24
N GLY A 239 -6.11 -17.61 4.89
CA GLY A 239 -5.81 -17.96 3.49
C GLY A 239 -5.41 -16.74 2.65
N GLY A 240 -4.83 -15.73 3.30
CA GLY A 240 -4.27 -14.54 2.65
C GLY A 240 -2.84 -14.73 2.17
N VAL A 241 -2.18 -13.64 1.80
CA VAL A 241 -0.79 -13.65 1.32
C VAL A 241 0.08 -12.63 2.04
N LEU A 242 1.38 -12.93 2.18
CA LEU A 242 2.41 -12.02 2.64
C LEU A 242 3.28 -11.60 1.45
N SER A 243 3.18 -10.36 1.00
CA SER A 243 4.00 -9.82 -0.10
C SER A 243 5.27 -9.17 0.46
N VAL A 244 6.45 -9.62 0.01
CA VAL A 244 7.75 -9.23 0.56
C VAL A 244 8.72 -8.78 -0.53
N HIS A 245 9.30 -7.58 -0.34
CA HIS A 245 10.39 -7.08 -1.16
C HIS A 245 11.73 -7.55 -0.57
N VAL A 246 12.26 -8.60 -1.14
CA VAL A 246 13.55 -9.17 -0.74
C VAL A 246 14.44 -9.26 -1.96
N GLN A 247 15.39 -8.33 -2.08
CA GLN A 247 16.42 -8.37 -3.11
C GLN A 247 17.42 -9.49 -2.84
N TRP A 248 18.03 -10.02 -3.89
CA TRP A 248 18.94 -11.12 -3.77
C TRP A 248 20.24 -10.72 -3.02
N ASP A 249 20.49 -11.34 -1.92
CA ASP A 249 21.78 -11.56 -1.29
C ASP A 249 21.70 -12.85 -0.46
N ASP A 250 22.83 -13.52 -0.30
CA ASP A 250 22.85 -14.88 0.23
C ASP A 250 22.19 -14.98 1.60
N ASP A 251 22.48 -14.04 2.52
CA ASP A 251 21.84 -14.01 3.85
C ASP A 251 20.32 -13.84 3.76
N SER A 252 19.86 -12.91 2.92
CA SER A 252 18.42 -12.64 2.79
C SER A 252 17.67 -13.77 2.12
N ILE A 253 18.31 -14.51 1.23
CA ILE A 253 17.72 -15.70 0.58
C ILE A 253 17.63 -16.85 1.56
N GLU A 254 18.68 -17.14 2.34
CA GLU A 254 18.63 -18.13 3.42
C GLU A 254 17.50 -17.82 4.42
N GLN A 255 17.38 -16.55 4.81
CA GLN A 255 16.32 -16.10 5.71
C GLN A 255 14.92 -16.18 5.07
N LEU A 256 14.78 -15.94 3.75
CA LEU A 256 13.49 -16.11 3.05
C LEU A 256 13.08 -17.59 3.02
N GLN A 257 14.02 -18.50 2.82
CA GLN A 257 13.78 -19.94 2.95
C GLN A 257 13.31 -20.29 4.38
N ALA A 258 13.98 -19.74 5.39
CA ALA A 258 13.61 -19.95 6.79
C ALA A 258 12.21 -19.41 7.11
N LEU A 259 11.83 -18.25 6.55
CA LEU A 259 10.47 -17.71 6.67
C LEU A 259 9.44 -18.62 5.98
N ALA A 260 9.70 -19.07 4.76
CA ALA A 260 8.80 -19.95 4.01
C ALA A 260 8.59 -21.30 4.74
N ASN A 261 9.66 -21.85 5.33
CA ASN A 261 9.63 -23.08 6.12
C ASN A 261 8.96 -22.91 7.48
N HIS A 262 8.90 -21.67 8.03
CA HIS A 262 8.27 -21.42 9.32
C HIS A 262 6.78 -21.82 9.32
N ASN A 263 6.06 -21.46 8.25
CA ASN A 263 4.65 -21.83 8.10
C ASN A 263 4.32 -22.14 6.63
N PRO A 264 4.36 -23.43 6.24
CA PRO A 264 4.07 -23.83 4.86
C PRO A 264 2.64 -23.54 4.37
N GLU A 265 1.69 -23.33 5.29
CA GLU A 265 0.31 -22.95 4.94
C GLU A 265 0.18 -21.44 4.62
N GLY A 266 1.17 -20.63 5.00
CA GLY A 266 1.21 -19.20 4.72
C GLY A 266 1.81 -18.91 3.35
N ASN A 267 1.02 -18.36 2.42
CA ASN A 267 1.48 -18.03 1.09
C ASN A 267 2.33 -16.73 1.07
N ILE A 268 3.46 -16.77 0.39
CA ILE A 268 4.36 -15.64 0.22
C ILE A 268 4.42 -15.24 -1.25
N ILE A 269 4.17 -13.95 -1.54
CA ILE A 269 4.49 -13.36 -2.84
C ILE A 269 5.86 -12.69 -2.73
N TRP A 270 6.84 -13.25 -3.42
CA TRP A 270 8.17 -12.65 -3.53
C TRP A 270 8.14 -11.56 -4.60
N ALA A 271 8.04 -10.32 -4.14
CA ALA A 271 7.92 -9.16 -5.02
C ALA A 271 9.12 -9.07 -5.97
N HIS A 272 8.84 -8.81 -7.24
CA HIS A 272 9.83 -8.72 -8.34
C HIS A 272 10.68 -9.99 -8.50
N CYS A 273 10.26 -11.11 -7.93
CA CYS A 273 11.06 -12.34 -7.95
C CYS A 273 12.53 -12.12 -7.53
N GLY A 274 12.73 -11.36 -6.45
CA GLY A 274 14.05 -11.02 -5.93
C GLY A 274 14.86 -10.01 -6.74
N ASN A 275 14.27 -9.35 -7.74
CA ASN A 275 14.88 -8.29 -8.58
C ASN A 275 16.08 -8.72 -9.43
N ASP A 276 17.09 -9.33 -8.85
CA ASP A 276 18.42 -9.64 -9.41
C ASP A 276 18.76 -11.13 -9.40
N GLY A 277 17.81 -11.97 -8.97
CA GLY A 277 17.93 -13.42 -9.10
C GLY A 277 17.94 -13.90 -10.56
N SER A 278 18.76 -14.90 -10.88
CA SER A 278 18.73 -15.61 -12.16
C SER A 278 17.58 -16.62 -12.20
N ALA A 279 17.22 -17.08 -13.40
CA ALA A 279 16.17 -18.09 -13.57
C ALA A 279 16.48 -19.39 -12.81
N SER A 280 17.75 -19.83 -12.77
CA SER A 280 18.16 -21.03 -12.04
C SER A 280 18.04 -20.88 -10.52
N GLU A 281 18.44 -19.74 -9.98
CA GLU A 281 18.34 -19.45 -8.55
C GLU A 281 16.88 -19.34 -8.10
N VAL A 282 16.03 -18.67 -8.89
CA VAL A 282 14.60 -18.58 -8.60
C VAL A 282 13.91 -19.95 -8.72
N ARG A 283 14.32 -20.77 -9.70
CA ARG A 283 13.82 -22.15 -9.85
C ARG A 283 14.07 -22.95 -8.57
N GLU A 284 15.28 -22.91 -8.05
CA GLU A 284 15.66 -23.64 -6.83
C GLU A 284 14.79 -23.19 -5.64
N MET A 285 14.58 -21.89 -5.48
CA MET A 285 13.71 -21.35 -4.43
C MET A 285 12.27 -21.85 -4.55
N LEU A 286 11.69 -21.81 -5.76
CA LEU A 286 10.31 -22.22 -5.99
C LEU A 286 10.11 -23.74 -5.91
N GLN A 287 11.11 -24.56 -6.23
CA GLN A 287 11.07 -26.01 -6.11
C GLN A 287 11.10 -26.47 -4.65
N ASN A 288 11.79 -25.71 -3.79
CA ASN A 288 11.96 -26.07 -2.39
C ASN A 288 10.82 -25.56 -1.49
N HIS A 289 10.00 -24.59 -1.96
CA HIS A 289 8.96 -23.95 -1.15
C HIS A 289 7.65 -23.82 -1.92
N ASP A 290 6.69 -24.71 -1.64
CA ASP A 290 5.40 -24.73 -2.33
C ASP A 290 4.51 -23.52 -2.04
N ASN A 291 4.74 -22.84 -0.95
CA ASN A 291 4.06 -21.63 -0.55
C ASN A 291 4.69 -20.31 -1.06
N LEU A 292 5.75 -20.39 -1.88
CA LEU A 292 6.44 -19.23 -2.45
C LEU A 292 5.97 -18.98 -3.89
N TYR A 293 5.53 -17.77 -4.17
CA TYR A 293 5.08 -17.28 -5.49
C TYR A 293 5.90 -16.06 -5.90
N CYS A 294 5.96 -15.79 -7.19
CA CYS A 294 6.67 -14.65 -7.76
C CYS A 294 5.70 -13.68 -8.43
N ASP A 295 5.79 -12.40 -8.14
CA ASP A 295 5.33 -11.41 -9.09
C ASP A 295 6.49 -10.92 -9.98
N LEU A 296 6.18 -10.62 -11.24
CA LEU A 296 7.15 -10.18 -12.23
C LEU A 296 7.16 -8.64 -12.42
N ALA A 297 6.61 -7.93 -11.45
CA ALA A 297 6.58 -6.47 -11.47
C ALA A 297 7.99 -5.88 -11.63
N ALA A 298 8.10 -4.80 -12.37
CA ALA A 298 9.36 -4.10 -12.63
C ALA A 298 10.50 -4.91 -13.29
N ARG A 299 10.31 -6.22 -13.61
CA ARG A 299 11.33 -7.04 -14.26
C ARG A 299 11.57 -6.68 -15.74
N HIS A 300 10.74 -5.81 -16.31
CA HIS A 300 10.93 -5.20 -17.63
C HIS A 300 11.82 -3.95 -17.60
N ARG A 301 12.09 -3.40 -16.43
CA ARG A 301 12.86 -2.15 -16.31
C ARG A 301 14.34 -2.41 -16.57
N PRO A 302 15.05 -1.54 -17.31
CA PRO A 302 16.48 -1.69 -17.55
C PRO A 302 17.27 -1.63 -16.25
N LYS A 303 18.48 -2.18 -16.29
CA LYS A 303 19.41 -2.16 -15.17
C LYS A 303 19.60 -0.74 -14.65
N LEU A 304 19.48 -0.55 -13.34
CA LEU A 304 19.89 0.67 -12.67
C LEU A 304 21.38 0.56 -12.39
N ASN A 305 22.22 1.03 -13.32
CA ASN A 305 23.68 0.80 -13.29
C ASN A 305 24.40 1.41 -12.08
N ASP A 306 23.83 2.45 -11.47
CA ASP A 306 24.56 3.28 -10.50
C ASP A 306 24.29 2.96 -9.03
N TRP A 307 23.42 1.98 -8.72
CA TRP A 307 22.98 1.73 -7.35
C TRP A 307 23.24 0.30 -6.86
N VAL A 308 24.12 -0.41 -7.56
CA VAL A 308 24.41 -1.81 -7.28
C VAL A 308 25.27 -1.95 -6.02
N ILE A 309 24.68 -2.34 -4.91
CA ILE A 309 25.42 -2.55 -3.65
C ILE A 309 26.06 -3.94 -3.59
N ASN A 310 25.42 -4.94 -4.18
CA ASN A 310 25.85 -6.34 -4.11
C ASN A 310 26.52 -6.84 -5.40
N LYS A 311 26.96 -5.96 -6.28
CA LYS A 311 27.54 -6.30 -7.60
C LYS A 311 26.60 -7.11 -8.52
N ARG A 312 25.32 -7.23 -8.15
CA ARG A 312 24.28 -7.89 -8.94
C ARG A 312 23.33 -6.83 -9.48
N PRO A 313 23.37 -6.51 -10.78
CA PRO A 313 22.42 -5.60 -11.38
C PRO A 313 21.04 -6.27 -11.43
N ARG A 314 19.98 -5.47 -11.26
CA ARG A 314 18.60 -5.94 -11.56
C ARG A 314 18.61 -6.59 -12.94
N ALA A 315 18.17 -7.84 -13.03
CA ALA A 315 18.07 -8.52 -14.29
C ALA A 315 16.77 -8.12 -14.98
N GLN A 316 16.87 -7.41 -16.11
CA GLN A 316 15.75 -7.25 -17.03
C GLN A 316 15.48 -8.58 -17.71
N ILE A 317 14.31 -9.18 -17.49
CA ILE A 317 13.98 -10.51 -18.02
C ILE A 317 13.09 -10.44 -19.24
N PHE A 318 12.37 -9.35 -19.46
CA PHE A 318 11.61 -9.10 -20.68
C PHE A 318 11.64 -7.61 -21.05
N THR A 319 11.44 -7.35 -22.33
CA THR A 319 11.29 -6.02 -22.91
C THR A 319 9.90 -5.92 -23.53
N ALA A 320 9.59 -4.84 -24.26
CA ALA A 320 8.34 -4.77 -25.02
C ALA A 320 8.26 -5.77 -26.21
N TYR A 321 9.35 -6.48 -26.52
CA TYR A 321 9.43 -7.32 -27.72
C TYR A 321 10.02 -8.73 -27.49
N SER A 322 10.55 -9.01 -26.33
CA SER A 322 11.28 -10.26 -26.07
C SER A 322 11.19 -10.67 -24.61
N LEU A 323 11.25 -11.99 -24.39
CA LEU A 323 11.42 -12.64 -23.10
C LEU A 323 12.73 -13.42 -23.12
N ASP A 324 13.54 -13.28 -22.05
CA ASP A 324 14.74 -14.08 -21.87
C ASP A 324 14.41 -15.57 -21.91
N SER A 325 15.19 -16.36 -22.67
CA SER A 325 14.88 -17.77 -22.89
C SER A 325 14.97 -18.63 -21.64
N THR A 326 15.86 -18.30 -20.70
CA THR A 326 16.00 -19.05 -19.44
C THR A 326 14.82 -18.79 -18.53
N TRP A 327 14.32 -17.56 -18.50
CA TRP A 327 13.10 -17.18 -17.78
C TRP A 327 11.84 -17.73 -18.44
N LYS A 328 11.79 -17.75 -19.79
CA LYS A 328 10.70 -18.41 -20.51
C LYS A 328 10.58 -19.88 -20.09
N ASN A 329 11.69 -20.62 -20.13
CA ASN A 329 11.71 -22.04 -19.73
C ASN A 329 11.29 -22.21 -18.25
N LEU A 330 11.76 -21.34 -17.35
CA LEU A 330 11.35 -21.38 -15.95
C LEU A 330 9.84 -21.19 -15.78
N ILE A 331 9.27 -20.18 -16.44
CA ILE A 331 7.84 -19.85 -16.34
C ILE A 331 6.97 -20.94 -16.97
N GLU A 332 7.38 -21.51 -18.12
CA GLU A 332 6.65 -22.61 -18.76
C GLU A 332 6.71 -23.92 -17.94
N ASP A 333 7.82 -24.18 -17.25
CA ASP A 333 7.98 -25.37 -16.40
C ASP A 333 7.21 -25.27 -15.07
N MET A 334 6.99 -24.04 -14.57
CA MET A 334 6.35 -23.79 -13.28
C MET A 334 5.25 -22.71 -13.40
N PRO A 335 4.28 -22.87 -14.32
CA PRO A 335 3.39 -21.80 -14.72
C PRO A 335 2.47 -21.31 -13.59
N ASP A 336 2.21 -22.14 -12.58
CA ASP A 336 1.32 -21.83 -11.46
C ASP A 336 1.98 -20.97 -10.37
N ARG A 337 3.25 -20.57 -10.55
CA ARG A 337 4.05 -19.86 -9.53
C ARG A 337 4.27 -18.38 -9.82
N PHE A 338 3.84 -17.91 -11.00
CA PHE A 338 4.13 -16.55 -11.47
C PHE A 338 2.86 -15.73 -11.65
N MET A 339 2.96 -14.44 -11.37
CA MET A 339 1.92 -13.44 -11.57
C MET A 339 2.53 -12.18 -12.17
N VAL A 340 1.71 -11.33 -12.77
CA VAL A 340 2.14 -10.04 -13.29
C VAL A 340 1.83 -8.91 -12.33
N GLY A 341 2.64 -7.85 -12.42
CA GLY A 341 2.46 -6.61 -11.70
C GLY A 341 3.13 -5.45 -12.42
N THR A 342 2.65 -4.24 -12.22
CA THR A 342 3.21 -3.04 -12.86
C THR A 342 4.22 -2.30 -11.99
N ASP A 343 4.07 -2.32 -10.69
CA ASP A 343 4.83 -1.50 -9.72
C ASP A 343 4.79 -0.02 -10.11
N THR A 344 3.61 0.51 -10.42
CA THR A 344 3.45 1.85 -10.95
C THR A 344 2.45 2.69 -10.14
N LYS A 345 2.63 4.02 -10.23
CA LYS A 345 1.79 5.03 -9.57
C LYS A 345 1.21 6.05 -10.54
N THR A 346 1.66 6.07 -11.81
CA THR A 346 1.28 7.08 -12.79
C THR A 346 0.71 6.44 -14.04
N GLN A 347 -0.20 7.16 -14.70
CA GLN A 347 -0.89 6.71 -15.91
C GLN A 347 0.08 6.25 -17.01
N SER A 348 1.05 7.09 -17.38
CA SER A 348 1.98 6.79 -18.47
C SER A 348 2.81 5.54 -18.23
N HIS A 349 3.26 5.35 -16.98
CA HIS A 349 3.99 4.14 -16.61
C HIS A 349 3.08 2.93 -16.55
N TYR A 350 1.80 3.11 -16.17
CA TYR A 350 0.81 2.04 -16.16
C TYR A 350 0.56 1.49 -17.57
N ASP A 351 0.24 2.36 -18.51
CA ASP A 351 0.00 1.99 -19.91
C ASP A 351 1.23 1.31 -20.53
N GLN A 352 2.41 1.88 -20.30
CA GLN A 352 3.66 1.30 -20.79
C GLN A 352 3.95 -0.05 -20.15
N GLY A 353 3.72 -0.19 -18.84
CA GLY A 353 3.92 -1.43 -18.09
C GLY A 353 3.03 -2.55 -18.63
N ILE A 354 1.73 -2.31 -18.75
CA ILE A 354 0.78 -3.30 -19.28
C ILE A 354 1.10 -3.68 -20.73
N ASN A 355 1.40 -2.71 -21.60
CA ASN A 355 1.81 -3.00 -22.97
C ASN A 355 3.08 -3.87 -23.02
N THR A 356 4.04 -3.61 -22.16
CA THR A 356 5.28 -4.39 -22.08
C THR A 356 5.02 -5.80 -21.54
N ILE A 357 4.14 -5.96 -20.55
CA ILE A 357 3.69 -7.27 -20.06
C ILE A 357 3.02 -8.06 -21.17
N ARG A 358 2.07 -7.46 -21.92
CA ARG A 358 1.37 -8.15 -22.99
C ARG A 358 2.30 -8.60 -24.12
N ASN A 359 3.07 -7.67 -24.67
CA ASN A 359 3.87 -7.91 -25.88
C ASN A 359 5.20 -8.62 -25.56
N GLY A 360 5.81 -8.35 -24.42
CA GLY A 360 7.13 -8.86 -24.08
C GLY A 360 7.09 -10.15 -23.25
N LEU A 361 6.11 -10.28 -22.36
CA LEU A 361 6.00 -11.46 -21.51
C LEU A 361 4.94 -12.43 -22.05
N LEU A 362 3.66 -12.06 -22.00
CA LEU A 362 2.55 -12.97 -22.28
C LEU A 362 2.56 -13.49 -23.72
N ALA A 363 2.85 -12.65 -24.72
CA ALA A 363 2.93 -13.05 -26.13
C ALA A 363 4.07 -14.04 -26.42
N ASN A 364 5.03 -14.21 -25.54
CA ASN A 364 6.14 -15.13 -25.67
C ASN A 364 5.94 -16.46 -24.91
N LEU A 365 4.83 -16.63 -24.21
CA LEU A 365 4.45 -17.84 -23.49
C LEU A 365 3.40 -18.65 -24.26
N SER A 366 3.25 -19.92 -23.93
CA SER A 366 2.13 -20.72 -24.40
C SER A 366 0.81 -20.13 -23.88
N SER A 367 -0.29 -20.35 -24.60
CA SER A 367 -1.59 -19.74 -24.27
C SER A 367 -2.04 -20.08 -22.83
N ASP A 368 -1.91 -21.32 -22.41
CA ASP A 368 -2.29 -21.74 -21.06
C ASP A 368 -1.42 -21.08 -19.98
N THR A 369 -0.09 -21.06 -20.19
CA THR A 369 0.85 -20.38 -19.29
C THR A 369 0.58 -18.87 -19.25
N ALA A 370 0.32 -18.24 -20.40
CA ALA A 370 0.01 -16.81 -20.45
C ALA A 370 -1.24 -16.46 -19.64
N GLU A 371 -2.32 -17.24 -19.71
CA GLU A 371 -3.52 -17.02 -18.90
C GLU A 371 -3.27 -17.25 -17.40
N LYS A 372 -2.51 -18.27 -17.03
CA LYS A 372 -2.14 -18.51 -15.62
C LYS A 372 -1.38 -17.33 -15.05
N VAL A 373 -0.35 -16.88 -15.74
CA VAL A 373 0.51 -15.76 -15.33
C VAL A 373 -0.22 -14.42 -15.35
N ALA A 374 -1.11 -14.22 -16.34
CA ALA A 374 -1.86 -12.98 -16.48
C ALA A 374 -2.89 -12.78 -15.36
N TYR A 375 -3.64 -13.81 -14.99
CA TYR A 375 -4.71 -13.63 -14.01
C TYR A 375 -5.10 -14.89 -13.20
N LYS A 376 -5.04 -16.12 -13.76
CA LYS A 376 -5.61 -17.32 -13.10
C LYS A 376 -4.92 -17.61 -11.76
N ASN A 377 -3.59 -17.45 -11.70
CA ASN A 377 -2.85 -17.66 -10.47
C ASN A 377 -3.24 -16.63 -9.38
N ALA A 378 -3.31 -15.36 -9.74
CA ALA A 378 -3.76 -14.31 -8.84
C ALA A 378 -5.21 -14.55 -8.40
N GLN A 379 -6.10 -14.90 -9.33
CA GLN A 379 -7.50 -15.20 -9.05
C GLN A 379 -7.65 -16.33 -8.03
N LYS A 380 -6.89 -17.41 -8.21
CA LYS A 380 -6.87 -18.57 -7.30
C LYS A 380 -6.28 -18.19 -5.95
N LEU A 381 -5.08 -17.61 -5.94
CA LEU A 381 -4.31 -17.33 -4.73
C LEU A 381 -4.98 -16.27 -3.83
N LEU A 382 -5.59 -15.25 -4.45
CA LEU A 382 -6.22 -14.11 -3.76
C LEU A 382 -7.75 -14.19 -3.70
N ASN A 383 -8.33 -15.32 -4.16
CA ASN A 383 -9.78 -15.52 -4.21
C ASN A 383 -10.50 -14.31 -4.83
N LEU A 384 -10.09 -13.92 -6.06
CA LEU A 384 -10.70 -12.82 -6.81
C LEU A 384 -11.98 -13.30 -7.51
N LYS A 385 -13.01 -12.44 -7.50
CA LYS A 385 -14.35 -12.75 -8.03
C LYS A 385 -14.75 -11.80 -9.14
#